data_9d13e758fa889e6a4ca68a6c422784dc
#
_entry.id   9d13e758fa889e6a4ca68a6c422784dc
#
_cell.length_a   1.000
_cell.length_b   1.000
_cell.length_c   1.000
_cell.angle_alpha   90.00
_cell.angle_beta   90.00
_cell.angle_gamma   90.00
#
_symmetry.space_group_name_H-M   'P 1'
#
loop_
_entity.id
_entity.type
_entity.pdbx_description
1 polymer ?
#
loop_
_entity_poly.entity_id
_entity_poly.type
_entity_poly.pdbx_seq_one_letter_code
_entity_poly.pdbx_strand_id
1 'polypeptide(L)'
;KEALDMEAARKYLGCRGLGVYYYMKEVKPGVDPLGPENNLIFSTGVLTGTMGSSTGRYEVVTRAPLNGTLAGSNSGGYWGPELKYAGYDMVIFEGQSQKPVYLNIYNGTAELCDASDLWGKNVPETTAALLAKHDPDAKVACIGPAGENKVLFANIMNDDHRAAGRSGVGAVMGSKNLKAIVVRGTKGVKIGDKDKFLAAVRASKKLLKENAVTSGGLPAFGTNVLVNILNSVGSLPTRNFRESHFETADKVGGESLAATRMHKNKACAFCSIGCGRVAWSEGKYAGEGEGPEYETVWSFGPDCGIDNIDVVNKANFICNELGLDTITMGSTMAAAMELYETGAIGKDEVGHELKFGSEEALIALVEATAYRKGFGNELAEGSFRLGTKYGHPEFSMTAKKQEMPAYDPRGIQGIGLNYATSNRGGCHVRGYTISPEILGLPEKLDQQSIVEKPAWVKGFQDLTAAVDSAGMCLFTTFALGAPAIADEITGASGIEFTGDEVALAGERIYNLERLYNLSVGYTKADDTLPDRMFNAPISSGPMKGNVSRVPEMLPHYYEARGWDENGVPTPERLESLGLREFMTI
;
A
#
# COMPACT_ATOMS: atom_id res chain seq x y z
N LYS A 1 9.50 26.77 -7.49
CA LYS A 1 8.97 26.75 -6.11
C LYS A 1 7.72 27.61 -6.05
N GLU A 2 6.61 27.01 -5.66
CA GLU A 2 5.29 27.64 -5.60
C GLU A 2 4.76 27.63 -4.17
N ALA A 3 3.84 28.52 -3.87
CA ALA A 3 3.10 28.50 -2.61
C ALA A 3 2.03 27.41 -2.67
N LEU A 4 1.79 26.76 -1.53
CA LEU A 4 0.72 25.79 -1.40
C LEU A 4 -0.64 26.49 -1.55
N ASP A 5 -1.54 25.92 -2.34
CA ASP A 5 -2.92 26.36 -2.43
C ASP A 5 -3.63 26.02 -1.10
N MET A 6 -3.91 27.04 -0.29
CA MET A 6 -4.50 26.88 1.04
C MET A 6 -5.97 26.47 0.98
N GLU A 7 -6.70 26.79 -0.09
CA GLU A 7 -8.08 26.33 -0.27
C GLU A 7 -8.09 24.83 -0.59
N ALA A 8 -7.21 24.40 -1.49
CA ALA A 8 -7.01 22.96 -1.77
C ALA A 8 -6.51 22.21 -0.53
N ALA A 9 -5.56 22.77 0.22
CA ALA A 9 -5.07 22.16 1.46
C ALA A 9 -6.20 21.96 2.49
N ARG A 10 -7.12 22.91 2.65
CA ARG A 10 -8.29 22.75 3.52
C ARG A 10 -9.24 21.65 3.03
N LYS A 11 -9.49 21.57 1.72
CA LYS A 11 -10.42 20.58 1.13
C LYS A 11 -9.86 19.16 1.10
N TYR A 12 -8.55 19.00 0.91
CA TYR A 12 -7.89 17.72 0.62
C TYR A 12 -6.85 17.29 1.67
N LEU A 13 -6.63 18.07 2.72
CA LEU A 13 -5.78 17.83 3.89
C LEU A 13 -4.27 17.70 3.63
N GLY A 14 -3.83 17.03 2.57
CA GLY A 14 -2.43 16.75 2.26
C GLY A 14 -2.22 15.39 1.60
N CYS A 15 -1.02 14.86 1.66
CA CYS A 15 -0.65 13.51 1.21
C CYS A 15 -1.46 13.04 -0.01
N ARG A 16 -2.25 11.97 0.18
CA ARG A 16 -3.12 11.37 -0.85
C ARG A 16 -4.06 12.39 -1.48
N GLY A 17 -4.75 13.19 -0.67
CA GLY A 17 -5.76 14.11 -1.17
C GLY A 17 -5.18 15.23 -2.05
N LEU A 18 -4.15 15.91 -1.57
CA LEU A 18 -3.48 16.95 -2.37
C LEU A 18 -2.74 16.35 -3.57
N GLY A 19 -2.09 15.21 -3.40
CA GLY A 19 -1.42 14.52 -4.52
C GLY A 19 -2.40 14.19 -5.64
N VAL A 20 -3.57 13.64 -5.31
CA VAL A 20 -4.64 13.33 -6.28
C VAL A 20 -5.17 14.60 -6.94
N TYR A 21 -5.43 15.66 -6.14
CA TYR A 21 -5.94 16.93 -6.65
C TYR A 21 -4.99 17.57 -7.67
N TYR A 22 -3.70 17.69 -7.34
CA TYR A 22 -2.71 18.25 -8.27
C TYR A 22 -2.52 17.36 -9.49
N TYR A 23 -2.50 16.04 -9.32
CA TYR A 23 -2.40 15.12 -10.45
C TYR A 23 -3.56 15.31 -11.43
N MET A 24 -4.80 15.39 -10.93
CA MET A 24 -6.00 15.61 -11.75
C MET A 24 -6.02 16.95 -12.48
N LYS A 25 -5.38 17.97 -11.90
CA LYS A 25 -5.30 19.32 -12.53
C LYS A 25 -4.22 19.42 -13.59
N GLU A 26 -3.12 18.71 -13.44
CA GLU A 26 -1.92 18.90 -14.24
C GLU A 26 -1.72 17.84 -15.31
N VAL A 27 -2.24 16.63 -15.09
CA VAL A 27 -2.00 15.49 -15.97
C VAL A 27 -3.27 15.11 -16.75
N LYS A 28 -3.16 15.06 -18.07
CA LYS A 28 -4.27 14.61 -18.92
C LYS A 28 -4.58 13.13 -18.67
N PRO A 29 -5.86 12.73 -18.64
CA PRO A 29 -6.21 11.31 -18.60
C PRO A 29 -5.58 10.53 -19.76
N GLY A 30 -5.17 9.30 -19.47
CA GLY A 30 -4.70 8.38 -20.51
C GLY A 30 -3.23 8.51 -20.93
N VAL A 31 -2.41 9.39 -20.30
CA VAL A 31 -0.94 9.43 -20.56
C VAL A 31 -0.29 8.07 -20.33
N ASP A 32 0.79 7.75 -21.05
CA ASP A 32 1.56 6.53 -20.76
C ASP A 32 2.08 6.55 -19.32
N PRO A 33 1.81 5.51 -18.49
CA PRO A 33 2.31 5.48 -17.12
C PRO A 33 3.83 5.58 -16.99
N LEU A 34 4.59 5.12 -17.97
CA LEU A 34 6.04 5.20 -18.02
C LEU A 34 6.57 6.35 -18.91
N GLY A 35 5.64 7.13 -19.47
CA GLY A 35 5.97 8.29 -20.32
C GLY A 35 6.35 9.53 -19.52
N PRO A 36 6.99 10.51 -20.18
CA PRO A 36 7.41 11.77 -19.55
C PRO A 36 6.24 12.63 -19.05
N GLU A 37 5.05 12.50 -19.65
CA GLU A 37 3.85 13.28 -19.30
C GLU A 37 3.18 12.79 -18.00
N ASN A 38 3.53 11.60 -17.51
CA ASN A 38 3.03 11.10 -16.24
C ASN A 38 3.79 11.75 -15.08
N ASN A 39 3.14 12.61 -14.30
CA ASN A 39 3.76 13.23 -13.13
C ASN A 39 3.95 12.20 -12.00
N LEU A 40 5.04 12.38 -11.23
CA LEU A 40 5.32 11.62 -10.01
C LEU A 40 5.33 12.60 -8.84
N ILE A 41 4.35 12.47 -7.93
CA ILE A 41 4.09 13.42 -6.86
C ILE A 41 4.39 12.79 -5.51
N PHE A 42 5.29 13.40 -4.72
CA PHE A 42 5.53 13.07 -3.32
C PHE A 42 4.87 14.16 -2.47
N SER A 43 3.95 13.77 -1.60
CA SER A 43 3.15 14.71 -0.81
C SER A 43 3.13 14.33 0.67
N THR A 44 3.19 15.33 1.55
CA THR A 44 3.07 15.20 3.00
C THR A 44 1.72 15.73 3.48
N GLY A 45 1.27 15.25 4.65
CA GLY A 45 -0.01 15.66 5.24
C GLY A 45 0.11 16.85 6.20
N VAL A 46 -1.02 17.37 6.62
CA VAL A 46 -1.10 18.47 7.59
C VAL A 46 -0.46 18.10 8.94
N LEU A 47 -0.51 16.82 9.33
CA LEU A 47 0.08 16.32 10.57
C LEU A 47 1.49 15.75 10.41
N THR A 48 1.97 15.52 9.17
CA THR A 48 3.29 14.95 8.93
C THR A 48 4.39 15.74 9.64
N GLY A 49 5.23 15.05 10.41
CA GLY A 49 6.36 15.66 11.13
C GLY A 49 5.98 16.41 12.41
N THR A 50 4.71 16.39 12.81
CA THR A 50 4.28 16.90 14.11
C THR A 50 4.40 15.82 15.19
N MET A 51 4.24 16.19 16.46
CA MET A 51 4.19 15.24 17.60
C MET A 51 2.85 14.49 17.71
N GLY A 52 2.01 14.55 16.68
CA GLY A 52 0.73 13.86 16.60
C GLY A 52 0.85 12.34 16.63
N SER A 53 -0.28 11.66 16.52
CA SER A 53 -0.37 10.20 16.66
C SER A 53 0.08 9.49 15.39
N SER A 54 1.32 8.94 15.37
CA SER A 54 1.89 8.19 14.25
C SER A 54 1.96 8.97 12.93
N THR A 55 2.46 10.20 12.96
CA THR A 55 2.46 11.21 11.89
C THR A 55 3.71 11.20 11.00
N GLY A 56 4.31 10.04 10.79
CA GLY A 56 5.49 9.85 9.94
C GLY A 56 5.19 9.57 8.46
N ARG A 57 3.97 9.82 7.97
CA ARG A 57 3.52 9.37 6.65
C ARG A 57 3.70 10.41 5.54
N TYR A 58 3.96 9.89 4.33
CA TYR A 58 3.86 10.62 3.06
C TYR A 58 3.19 9.71 2.01
N GLU A 59 2.76 10.29 0.92
CA GLU A 59 2.10 9.58 -0.19
C GLU A 59 2.83 9.84 -1.50
N VAL A 60 2.91 8.82 -2.35
CA VAL A 60 3.37 8.96 -3.73
C VAL A 60 2.18 8.77 -4.66
N VAL A 61 1.87 9.79 -5.49
CA VAL A 61 0.73 9.78 -6.41
C VAL A 61 1.22 9.86 -7.85
N THR A 62 0.68 8.98 -8.71
CA THR A 62 0.99 8.91 -10.15
C THR A 62 0.00 7.97 -10.85
N ARG A 63 0.00 7.89 -12.18
CA ARG A 63 -0.67 6.80 -12.88
C ARG A 63 0.11 5.50 -12.74
N ALA A 64 -0.56 4.44 -12.30
CA ALA A 64 0.04 3.13 -12.05
C ALA A 64 0.44 2.40 -13.35
N PRO A 65 1.68 1.95 -13.54
CA PRO A 65 2.05 1.14 -14.69
C PRO A 65 1.50 -0.28 -14.62
N LEU A 66 1.24 -0.79 -13.42
CA LEU A 66 0.70 -2.15 -13.25
C LEU A 66 -0.69 -2.29 -13.85
N ASN A 67 -1.58 -1.30 -13.65
CA ASN A 67 -2.98 -1.42 -14.04
C ASN A 67 -3.60 -0.16 -14.66
N GLY A 68 -2.91 0.96 -14.71
CA GLY A 68 -3.40 2.20 -15.32
C GLY A 68 -4.33 3.04 -14.45
N THR A 69 -4.63 2.63 -13.21
CA THR A 69 -5.42 3.42 -12.25
C THR A 69 -4.62 4.58 -11.68
N LEU A 70 -5.27 5.48 -10.97
CA LEU A 70 -4.57 6.47 -10.15
C LEU A 70 -4.01 5.79 -8.91
N ALA A 71 -2.69 5.69 -8.85
CA ALA A 71 -1.96 5.15 -7.70
C ALA A 71 -1.85 6.21 -6.61
N GLY A 72 -2.17 5.81 -5.38
CA GLY A 72 -1.69 6.45 -4.17
C GLY A 72 -0.92 5.40 -3.38
N SER A 73 0.34 5.62 -3.11
CA SER A 73 1.20 4.65 -2.41
C SER A 73 1.80 5.31 -1.16
N ASN A 74 1.29 4.88 0.01
CA ASN A 74 1.62 5.46 1.31
C ASN A 74 2.85 4.80 1.92
N SER A 75 3.76 5.59 2.51
CA SER A 75 4.91 5.08 3.25
C SER A 75 5.04 5.75 4.62
N GLY A 76 5.60 5.01 5.58
CA GLY A 76 5.98 5.49 6.89
C GLY A 76 7.47 5.85 6.99
N GLY A 77 8.03 5.73 8.19
CA GLY A 77 9.44 6.02 8.43
C GLY A 77 9.69 7.46 8.86
N TYR A 78 10.79 8.05 8.39
CA TYR A 78 11.27 9.37 8.79
C TYR A 78 11.40 10.35 7.63
N TRP A 79 11.36 9.87 6.39
CA TRP A 79 11.56 10.69 5.19
C TRP A 79 10.48 11.76 5.01
N GLY A 80 9.21 11.45 5.23
CA GLY A 80 8.10 12.41 5.16
C GLY A 80 8.27 13.59 6.12
N PRO A 81 8.48 13.34 7.43
CA PRO A 81 8.85 14.39 8.39
C PRO A 81 10.03 15.24 7.96
N GLU A 82 11.11 14.62 7.45
CA GLU A 82 12.31 15.33 7.02
C GLU A 82 12.02 16.30 5.85
N LEU A 83 11.14 15.92 4.90
CA LEU A 83 10.69 16.81 3.84
C LEU A 83 9.96 18.04 4.39
N LYS A 84 9.09 17.87 5.38
CA LYS A 84 8.43 18.98 6.09
C LYS A 84 9.44 19.89 6.79
N TYR A 85 10.43 19.31 7.47
CA TYR A 85 11.47 20.07 8.16
C TYR A 85 12.38 20.81 7.18
N ALA A 86 12.54 20.32 5.95
CA ALA A 86 13.22 21.02 4.87
C ALA A 86 12.41 22.18 4.30
N GLY A 87 11.10 22.32 4.67
CA GLY A 87 10.23 23.41 4.28
C GLY A 87 9.46 23.17 2.98
N TYR A 88 9.17 21.90 2.66
CA TYR A 88 8.34 21.51 1.52
C TYR A 88 7.18 20.61 1.96
N ASP A 89 6.01 20.87 1.39
CA ASP A 89 4.82 20.04 1.55
C ASP A 89 4.69 18.98 0.46
N MET A 90 5.25 19.28 -0.72
CA MET A 90 5.11 18.43 -1.90
C MET A 90 6.31 18.62 -2.84
N VAL A 91 6.64 17.55 -3.57
CA VAL A 91 7.58 17.58 -4.71
C VAL A 91 6.91 16.91 -5.89
N ILE A 92 6.84 17.60 -7.03
CA ILE A 92 6.28 17.11 -8.28
C ILE A 92 7.40 16.96 -9.30
N PHE A 93 7.55 15.76 -9.85
CA PHE A 93 8.49 15.49 -10.94
C PHE A 93 7.73 15.39 -12.25
N GLU A 94 8.03 16.32 -13.14
CA GLU A 94 7.52 16.40 -14.51
C GLU A 94 8.62 16.00 -15.49
N GLY A 95 8.23 15.48 -16.66
CA GLY A 95 9.20 15.11 -17.70
C GLY A 95 10.06 13.89 -17.33
N GLN A 96 11.20 13.77 -18.01
CA GLN A 96 12.17 12.70 -17.86
C GLN A 96 13.59 13.27 -18.04
N SER A 97 14.53 12.90 -17.18
CA SER A 97 15.94 13.23 -17.37
C SER A 97 16.58 12.37 -18.47
N GLN A 98 17.53 12.95 -19.21
CA GLN A 98 18.30 12.20 -20.23
C GLN A 98 19.31 11.22 -19.64
N LYS A 99 19.73 11.45 -18.39
CA LYS A 99 20.68 10.61 -17.64
C LYS A 99 20.18 10.40 -16.21
N PRO A 100 20.72 9.40 -15.49
CA PRO A 100 20.37 9.19 -14.09
C PRO A 100 20.65 10.42 -13.23
N VAL A 101 19.64 10.80 -12.42
CA VAL A 101 19.72 11.92 -11.49
C VAL A 101 19.16 11.54 -10.12
N TYR A 102 19.54 12.29 -9.09
CA TYR A 102 18.84 12.31 -7.81
C TYR A 102 18.56 13.76 -7.40
N LEU A 103 17.52 13.97 -6.60
CA LEU A 103 17.19 15.27 -6.03
C LEU A 103 17.81 15.38 -4.63
N ASN A 104 18.62 16.42 -4.40
CA ASN A 104 19.11 16.79 -3.07
C ASN A 104 18.33 17.99 -2.54
N ILE A 105 17.70 17.86 -1.38
CA ILE A 105 16.93 18.91 -0.71
C ILE A 105 17.58 19.22 0.64
N TYR A 106 17.91 20.48 0.86
CA TYR A 106 18.45 20.98 2.12
C TYR A 106 17.79 22.32 2.50
N ASN A 107 16.99 22.34 3.58
CA ASN A 107 16.43 23.56 4.20
C ASN A 107 15.83 24.60 3.24
N GLY A 108 15.09 24.17 2.24
CA GLY A 108 14.39 25.02 1.28
C GLY A 108 15.14 25.27 -0.02
N THR A 109 16.32 24.66 -0.19
CA THR A 109 17.01 24.52 -1.49
C THR A 109 16.79 23.13 -2.05
N ALA A 110 16.74 23.02 -3.37
CA ALA A 110 16.59 21.74 -4.06
C ALA A 110 17.45 21.77 -5.34
N GLU A 111 18.21 20.71 -5.57
CA GLU A 111 19.14 20.59 -6.69
C GLU A 111 19.11 19.19 -7.28
N LEU A 112 19.03 19.08 -8.63
CA LEU A 112 19.20 17.82 -9.33
C LEU A 112 20.69 17.53 -9.51
N CYS A 113 21.13 16.39 -9.00
CA CYS A 113 22.51 15.92 -9.04
C CYS A 113 22.65 14.70 -9.95
N ASP A 114 23.84 14.46 -10.48
CA ASP A 114 24.17 13.28 -11.27
C ASP A 114 24.14 12.01 -10.38
N ALA A 115 23.45 10.97 -10.84
CA ALA A 115 23.31 9.68 -10.17
C ALA A 115 23.92 8.52 -10.99
N SER A 116 24.77 8.82 -11.97
CA SER A 116 25.33 7.77 -12.86
C SER A 116 26.15 6.71 -12.10
N ASP A 117 26.80 7.10 -11.00
CA ASP A 117 27.56 6.23 -10.10
C ASP A 117 26.67 5.41 -9.12
N LEU A 118 25.40 5.75 -9.02
CA LEU A 118 24.42 5.09 -8.17
C LEU A 118 23.51 4.12 -8.94
N TRP A 119 23.43 4.27 -10.27
CA TRP A 119 22.59 3.42 -11.10
C TRP A 119 23.10 1.99 -11.09
N GLY A 120 22.22 1.02 -10.89
CA GLY A 120 22.56 -0.40 -10.71
C GLY A 120 22.80 -0.81 -9.26
N LYS A 121 22.97 0.14 -8.31
CA LYS A 121 23.09 -0.15 -6.88
C LYS A 121 21.73 -0.50 -6.27
N ASN A 122 21.74 -1.41 -5.29
CA ASN A 122 20.57 -1.71 -4.50
C ASN A 122 20.20 -0.59 -3.50
N VAL A 123 19.11 -0.75 -2.75
CA VAL A 123 18.61 0.26 -1.83
C VAL A 123 19.59 0.59 -0.70
N PRO A 124 20.15 -0.40 0.05
CA PRO A 124 21.16 -0.12 1.09
C PRO A 124 22.42 0.57 0.54
N GLU A 125 22.95 0.10 -0.58
CA GLU A 125 24.14 0.69 -1.20
C GLU A 125 23.90 2.14 -1.64
N THR A 126 22.72 2.42 -2.22
CA THR A 126 22.32 3.76 -2.64
C THR A 126 22.18 4.69 -1.45
N THR A 127 21.50 4.22 -0.41
CA THR A 127 21.28 4.97 0.84
C THR A 127 22.61 5.31 1.51
N ALA A 128 23.49 4.32 1.69
CA ALA A 128 24.79 4.52 2.32
C ALA A 128 25.66 5.50 1.54
N ALA A 129 25.71 5.41 0.20
CA ALA A 129 26.47 6.30 -0.64
C ALA A 129 25.99 7.76 -0.54
N LEU A 130 24.68 7.98 -0.53
CA LEU A 130 24.09 9.31 -0.44
C LEU A 130 24.24 9.93 0.95
N LEU A 131 24.10 9.17 2.02
CA LEU A 131 24.34 9.64 3.39
C LEU A 131 25.81 10.03 3.59
N ALA A 132 26.77 9.25 3.06
CA ALA A 132 28.19 9.56 3.12
C ALA A 132 28.54 10.83 2.31
N LYS A 133 27.83 11.07 1.20
CA LYS A 133 28.09 12.22 0.31
C LYS A 133 27.52 13.54 0.84
N HIS A 134 26.39 13.49 1.57
CA HIS A 134 25.66 14.70 2.00
C HIS A 134 25.71 14.89 3.53
N ASP A 135 24.81 14.22 4.24
CA ASP A 135 24.64 14.39 5.68
C ASP A 135 24.21 13.04 6.27
N PRO A 136 24.89 12.50 7.31
CA PRO A 136 24.53 11.23 7.92
C PRO A 136 23.13 11.22 8.56
N ASP A 137 22.58 12.37 8.90
CA ASP A 137 21.23 12.52 9.45
C ASP A 137 20.16 12.72 8.35
N ALA A 138 20.53 12.90 7.08
CA ALA A 138 19.59 13.00 5.99
C ALA A 138 18.72 11.74 5.87
N LYS A 139 17.61 11.87 5.14
CA LYS A 139 16.72 10.73 4.83
C LYS A 139 16.69 10.54 3.32
N VAL A 140 16.74 9.29 2.91
CA VAL A 140 16.79 8.90 1.51
C VAL A 140 15.53 8.12 1.15
N ALA A 141 14.88 8.50 0.06
CA ALA A 141 13.91 7.68 -0.66
C ALA A 141 14.52 7.32 -2.02
N CYS A 142 14.57 6.05 -2.39
CA CYS A 142 15.22 5.61 -3.61
C CYS A 142 14.56 4.38 -4.23
N ILE A 143 14.88 4.12 -5.49
CA ILE A 143 14.55 2.87 -6.17
C ILE A 143 15.75 1.92 -6.17
N GLY A 144 15.44 0.64 -6.09
CA GLY A 144 16.39 -0.44 -6.37
C GLY A 144 16.43 -0.81 -7.86
N PRO A 145 17.16 -1.89 -8.21
CA PRO A 145 17.24 -2.41 -9.57
C PRO A 145 15.88 -2.69 -10.22
N ALA A 146 14.86 -3.11 -9.45
CA ALA A 146 13.52 -3.33 -9.98
C ALA A 146 12.90 -2.06 -10.58
N GLY A 147 13.08 -0.91 -9.93
CA GLY A 147 12.60 0.38 -10.44
C GLY A 147 13.36 0.81 -11.71
N GLU A 148 14.68 0.66 -11.71
CA GLU A 148 15.53 0.96 -12.88
C GLU A 148 15.14 0.10 -14.09
N ASN A 149 14.85 -1.18 -13.88
CA ASN A 149 14.40 -2.13 -14.89
C ASN A 149 12.89 -2.05 -15.20
N LYS A 150 12.17 -1.10 -14.58
CA LYS A 150 10.75 -0.86 -14.83
C LYS A 150 9.90 -2.11 -14.61
N VAL A 151 10.18 -2.87 -13.55
CA VAL A 151 9.29 -3.93 -13.08
C VAL A 151 7.96 -3.27 -12.70
N LEU A 152 6.83 -3.73 -13.27
CA LEU A 152 5.57 -2.99 -13.21
C LEU A 152 4.99 -2.83 -11.81
N PHE A 153 5.53 -3.53 -10.83
CA PHE A 153 5.21 -3.42 -9.42
C PHE A 153 6.42 -3.04 -8.55
N ALA A 154 7.43 -2.39 -9.15
CA ALA A 154 8.54 -1.85 -8.39
C ALA A 154 8.08 -0.77 -7.42
N ASN A 155 8.67 -0.73 -6.24
CA ASN A 155 8.35 0.21 -5.18
C ASN A 155 9.43 1.31 -5.03
N ILE A 156 9.13 2.29 -4.17
CA ILE A 156 10.10 3.29 -3.70
C ILE A 156 10.37 3.00 -2.22
N MET A 157 11.62 2.75 -1.87
CA MET A 157 12.05 2.47 -0.51
C MET A 157 12.55 3.73 0.18
N ASN A 158 12.26 3.88 1.47
CA ASN A 158 12.85 4.91 2.30
C ASN A 158 13.30 4.35 3.66
N ASP A 159 14.28 4.99 4.28
CA ASP A 159 14.85 4.57 5.56
C ASP A 159 15.26 3.08 5.54
N ASP A 160 15.79 2.61 4.40
CA ASP A 160 16.22 1.25 4.04
C ASP A 160 15.10 0.20 3.97
N HIS A 161 14.01 0.35 4.71
CA HIS A 161 13.05 -0.73 4.93
C HIS A 161 11.57 -0.32 4.88
N ARG A 162 11.26 0.96 4.68
CA ARG A 162 9.89 1.44 4.47
C ARG A 162 9.63 1.63 2.99
N ALA A 163 8.42 1.35 2.57
CA ALA A 163 8.08 1.36 1.16
C ALA A 163 6.80 2.15 0.85
N ALA A 164 6.86 2.99 -0.18
CA ALA A 164 5.70 3.28 -1.01
C ALA A 164 5.54 2.06 -1.94
N GLY A 165 4.80 1.04 -1.45
CA GLY A 165 5.01 -0.36 -1.83
C GLY A 165 4.33 -0.78 -3.11
N ARG A 166 3.12 -0.30 -3.38
CA ARG A 166 2.26 -0.92 -4.41
C ARG A 166 2.01 -0.03 -5.63
N SER A 167 1.44 -0.62 -6.67
CA SER A 167 1.01 0.00 -7.94
C SER A 167 2.15 0.40 -8.89
N GLY A 168 3.41 0.07 -8.58
CA GLY A 168 4.54 0.27 -9.50
C GLY A 168 5.11 1.69 -9.53
N VAL A 169 4.93 2.47 -8.44
CA VAL A 169 5.45 3.85 -8.36
C VAL A 169 6.98 3.93 -8.55
N GLY A 170 7.72 2.88 -8.18
CA GLY A 170 9.16 2.77 -8.41
C GLY A 170 9.52 2.63 -9.89
N ALA A 171 8.71 1.95 -10.69
CA ALA A 171 8.90 1.87 -12.14
C ALA A 171 8.70 3.24 -12.81
N VAL A 172 7.73 4.04 -12.33
CA VAL A 172 7.53 5.42 -12.79
C VAL A 172 8.75 6.29 -12.44
N MET A 173 9.27 6.16 -11.22
CA MET A 173 10.48 6.87 -10.82
C MET A 173 11.69 6.46 -11.69
N GLY A 174 11.86 5.17 -11.97
CA GLY A 174 12.89 4.65 -12.87
C GLY A 174 12.74 5.11 -14.31
N SER A 175 11.49 5.20 -14.83
CA SER A 175 11.23 5.70 -16.19
C SER A 175 11.66 7.17 -16.37
N LYS A 176 11.66 7.94 -15.29
CA LYS A 176 12.15 9.34 -15.27
C LYS A 176 13.66 9.46 -15.12
N ASN A 177 14.40 8.34 -15.04
CA ASN A 177 15.82 8.30 -14.68
C ASN A 177 16.12 8.95 -13.30
N LEU A 178 15.13 8.93 -12.39
CA LEU A 178 15.27 9.46 -11.03
C LEU A 178 15.63 8.32 -10.07
N LYS A 179 16.86 8.34 -9.55
CA LYS A 179 17.38 7.27 -8.67
C LYS A 179 16.94 7.45 -7.22
N ALA A 180 16.98 8.69 -6.73
CA ALA A 180 16.74 8.96 -5.31
C ALA A 180 16.29 10.39 -5.05
N ILE A 181 15.76 10.60 -3.83
CA ILE A 181 15.50 11.91 -3.25
C ILE A 181 16.14 11.91 -1.85
N VAL A 182 17.15 12.75 -1.66
CA VAL A 182 17.84 12.96 -0.38
C VAL A 182 17.29 14.21 0.26
N VAL A 183 16.91 14.13 1.50
CA VAL A 183 16.30 15.26 2.22
C VAL A 183 16.98 15.45 3.57
N ARG A 184 17.38 16.69 3.86
CA ARG A 184 17.81 17.13 5.17
C ARG A 184 17.07 18.40 5.55
N GLY A 185 16.30 18.34 6.62
CA GLY A 185 15.54 19.45 7.18
C GLY A 185 15.89 19.67 8.65
N THR A 186 16.22 20.91 9.02
CA THR A 186 16.53 21.27 10.41
C THR A 186 15.49 22.18 11.04
N LYS A 187 14.42 22.50 10.30
CA LYS A 187 13.31 23.34 10.75
C LYS A 187 12.21 22.48 11.34
N GLY A 188 11.58 22.92 12.43
CA GLY A 188 10.38 22.23 12.93
C GLY A 188 9.13 22.58 12.15
N VAL A 189 8.07 21.80 12.34
CA VAL A 189 6.71 22.15 11.89
C VAL A 189 6.12 23.18 12.86
N LYS A 190 5.54 24.27 12.33
CA LYS A 190 4.84 25.26 13.14
C LYS A 190 3.47 24.71 13.52
N ILE A 191 3.11 24.82 14.79
CA ILE A 191 1.82 24.40 15.32
C ILE A 191 0.96 25.64 15.52
N GLY A 192 -0.27 25.61 14.98
CA GLY A 192 -1.19 26.75 15.00
C GLY A 192 -1.71 27.08 16.40
N ASP A 193 -2.21 26.07 17.13
CA ASP A 193 -2.65 26.17 18.53
C ASP A 193 -2.00 25.05 19.35
N LYS A 194 -0.94 25.40 20.10
CA LYS A 194 -0.16 24.42 20.86
C LYS A 194 -0.93 23.75 21.97
N ASP A 195 -1.79 24.48 22.66
CA ASP A 195 -2.53 23.96 23.82
C ASP A 195 -3.61 22.99 23.35
N LYS A 196 -4.39 23.36 22.34
CA LYS A 196 -5.36 22.46 21.70
C LYS A 196 -4.67 21.23 21.14
N PHE A 197 -3.56 21.39 20.42
CA PHE A 197 -2.82 20.30 19.83
C PHE A 197 -2.32 19.30 20.86
N LEU A 198 -1.68 19.78 21.93
CA LEU A 198 -1.15 18.91 22.99
C LEU A 198 -2.28 18.19 23.76
N ALA A 199 -3.43 18.85 23.94
CA ALA A 199 -4.60 18.23 24.55
C ALA A 199 -5.14 17.09 23.67
N ALA A 200 -5.33 17.34 22.37
CA ALA A 200 -5.78 16.33 21.41
C ALA A 200 -4.83 15.13 21.33
N VAL A 201 -3.52 15.40 21.21
CA VAL A 201 -2.49 14.32 21.15
C VAL A 201 -2.48 13.47 22.42
N ARG A 202 -2.64 14.07 23.61
CA ARG A 202 -2.71 13.32 24.88
C ARG A 202 -3.95 12.44 24.92
N ALA A 203 -5.11 12.93 24.47
CA ALA A 203 -6.34 12.16 24.39
C ALA A 203 -6.21 10.99 23.42
N SER A 204 -5.70 11.21 22.22
CA SER A 204 -5.45 10.16 21.22
C SER A 204 -4.47 9.11 21.71
N LYS A 205 -3.34 9.51 22.31
CA LYS A 205 -2.35 8.56 22.87
C LYS A 205 -2.92 7.72 24.01
N LYS A 206 -3.84 8.26 24.80
CA LYS A 206 -4.56 7.49 25.82
C LYS A 206 -5.41 6.41 25.18
N LEU A 207 -6.22 6.73 24.17
CA LEU A 207 -7.05 5.77 23.44
C LEU A 207 -6.19 4.66 22.79
N LEU A 208 -5.10 5.04 22.12
CA LEU A 208 -4.16 4.07 21.53
C LEU A 208 -3.54 3.13 22.58
N LYS A 209 -3.25 3.62 23.77
CA LYS A 209 -2.69 2.82 24.88
C LYS A 209 -3.71 1.87 25.51
N GLU A 210 -4.98 2.25 25.53
CA GLU A 210 -6.08 1.46 26.08
C GLU A 210 -6.59 0.39 25.11
N ASN A 211 -6.29 0.52 23.81
CA ASN A 211 -6.71 -0.43 22.78
C ASN A 211 -5.75 -1.63 22.70
N ALA A 212 -6.27 -2.86 22.84
CA ALA A 212 -5.49 -4.09 22.87
C ALA A 212 -4.72 -4.39 21.57
N VAL A 213 -5.21 -3.92 20.42
CA VAL A 213 -4.52 -4.11 19.13
C VAL A 213 -3.30 -3.21 19.04
N THR A 214 -3.46 -1.91 19.33
CA THR A 214 -2.38 -0.92 19.18
C THR A 214 -1.35 -0.95 20.32
N SER A 215 -1.70 -1.42 21.50
CA SER A 215 -0.80 -1.51 22.66
C SER A 215 -0.32 -2.93 22.98
N GLY A 216 -0.94 -3.96 22.38
CA GLY A 216 -0.65 -5.36 22.66
C GLY A 216 -0.21 -6.15 21.43
N GLY A 217 -1.14 -6.54 20.56
CA GLY A 217 -0.87 -7.42 19.44
C GLY A 217 0.15 -6.87 18.42
N LEU A 218 -0.02 -5.63 17.98
CA LEU A 218 0.89 -5.00 17.02
C LEU A 218 2.32 -4.80 17.56
N PRO A 219 2.55 -4.30 18.79
CA PRO A 219 3.90 -4.23 19.36
C PRO A 219 4.54 -5.60 19.54
N ALA A 220 3.77 -6.61 19.97
CA ALA A 220 4.31 -7.94 20.26
C ALA A 220 4.69 -8.73 19.01
N PHE A 221 3.80 -8.76 18.02
CA PHE A 221 3.90 -9.66 16.86
C PHE A 221 3.89 -8.92 15.53
N GLY A 222 3.71 -7.59 15.51
CA GLY A 222 3.45 -6.81 14.31
C GLY A 222 2.19 -7.24 13.62
N THR A 223 2.06 -6.91 12.34
CA THR A 223 0.91 -7.33 11.52
C THR A 223 0.83 -8.85 11.35
N ASN A 224 1.94 -9.59 11.58
CA ASN A 224 1.99 -11.04 11.49
C ASN A 224 1.11 -11.76 12.53
N VAL A 225 0.61 -11.07 13.55
CA VAL A 225 -0.43 -11.59 14.46
C VAL A 225 -1.66 -12.09 13.69
N LEU A 226 -1.92 -11.54 12.50
CA LEU A 226 -3.05 -11.90 11.66
C LEU A 226 -2.93 -13.28 11.00
N VAL A 227 -1.75 -13.86 10.85
CA VAL A 227 -1.59 -15.18 10.20
C VAL A 227 -2.46 -16.22 10.90
N ASN A 228 -2.23 -16.43 12.20
CA ASN A 228 -2.98 -17.44 12.97
C ASN A 228 -4.45 -17.06 13.17
N ILE A 229 -4.76 -15.75 13.31
CA ILE A 229 -6.13 -15.27 13.44
C ILE A 229 -6.92 -15.59 12.17
N LEU A 230 -6.43 -15.19 10.99
CA LEU A 230 -7.13 -15.43 9.71
C LEU A 230 -7.22 -16.92 9.39
N ASN A 231 -6.16 -17.68 9.70
CA ASN A 231 -6.18 -19.13 9.53
C ASN A 231 -7.25 -19.80 10.39
N SER A 232 -7.39 -19.40 11.65
CA SER A 232 -8.36 -19.96 12.58
C SER A 232 -9.82 -19.69 12.19
N VAL A 233 -10.08 -18.56 11.53
CA VAL A 233 -11.43 -18.22 11.02
C VAL A 233 -11.67 -18.69 9.59
N GLY A 234 -10.72 -19.44 8.99
CA GLY A 234 -10.86 -20.01 7.64
C GLY A 234 -10.85 -18.97 6.52
N SER A 235 -10.07 -17.90 6.67
CA SER A 235 -10.01 -16.78 5.72
C SER A 235 -8.59 -16.38 5.32
N LEU A 236 -7.60 -17.26 5.53
CA LEU A 236 -6.21 -17.12 5.07
C LEU A 236 -6.06 -17.73 3.68
N PRO A 237 -6.01 -16.95 2.60
CA PRO A 237 -5.85 -17.51 1.26
C PRO A 237 -4.59 -18.37 1.16
N THR A 238 -4.69 -19.51 0.48
CA THR A 238 -3.63 -20.50 0.41
C THR A 238 -3.51 -21.06 -1.00
N ARG A 239 -2.27 -21.21 -1.50
CA ARG A 239 -1.94 -21.76 -2.83
C ARG A 239 -2.77 -21.09 -3.94
N ASN A 240 -2.52 -19.80 -4.14
CA ASN A 240 -3.22 -18.94 -5.11
C ASN A 240 -4.74 -18.89 -4.88
N PHE A 241 -5.20 -18.73 -3.63
CA PHE A 241 -6.63 -18.72 -3.26
C PHE A 241 -7.40 -20.02 -3.60
N ARG A 242 -6.71 -21.13 -3.84
CA ARG A 242 -7.37 -22.44 -4.03
C ARG A 242 -8.03 -22.89 -2.73
N GLU A 243 -7.41 -22.58 -1.61
CA GLU A 243 -7.83 -22.90 -0.26
C GLU A 243 -7.83 -21.63 0.61
N SER A 244 -8.43 -21.71 1.80
CA SER A 244 -8.54 -20.59 2.75
C SER A 244 -8.06 -21.00 4.16
N HIS A 245 -7.26 -22.04 4.21
CA HIS A 245 -6.61 -22.57 5.41
C HIS A 245 -5.26 -23.17 5.05
N PHE A 246 -4.22 -22.83 5.79
CA PHE A 246 -2.88 -23.36 5.65
C PHE A 246 -2.52 -24.22 6.84
N GLU A 247 -2.18 -25.47 6.59
CA GLU A 247 -2.04 -26.53 7.60
C GLU A 247 -0.96 -26.24 8.65
N THR A 248 0.08 -25.51 8.24
CA THR A 248 1.28 -25.21 9.04
C THR A 248 1.48 -23.69 9.21
N ALA A 249 0.40 -22.91 9.23
CA ALA A 249 0.46 -21.44 9.35
C ALA A 249 1.20 -20.97 10.60
N ASP A 250 1.13 -21.73 11.69
CA ASP A 250 1.81 -21.46 12.95
C ASP A 250 3.34 -21.38 12.82
N LYS A 251 3.93 -22.06 11.84
CA LYS A 251 5.39 -22.03 11.60
C LYS A 251 5.87 -20.68 11.07
N VAL A 252 5.01 -19.93 10.39
CA VAL A 252 5.35 -18.64 9.75
C VAL A 252 4.63 -17.44 10.40
N GLY A 253 3.78 -17.68 11.39
CA GLY A 253 3.04 -16.65 12.10
C GLY A 253 3.91 -15.69 12.93
N GLY A 254 3.27 -14.62 13.44
CA GLY A 254 3.95 -13.61 14.24
C GLY A 254 4.56 -14.12 15.53
N GLU A 255 3.91 -15.11 16.14
CA GLU A 255 4.38 -15.78 17.35
C GLU A 255 5.68 -16.56 17.09
N SER A 256 5.73 -17.31 15.98
CA SER A 256 6.95 -18.03 15.57
C SER A 256 8.09 -17.08 15.23
N LEU A 257 7.81 -16.02 14.45
CA LEU A 257 8.80 -15.00 14.13
C LEU A 257 9.37 -14.34 15.39
N ALA A 258 8.51 -13.92 16.32
CA ALA A 258 8.92 -13.27 17.56
C ALA A 258 9.76 -14.18 18.45
N ALA A 259 9.42 -15.47 18.52
CA ALA A 259 10.11 -16.44 19.37
C ALA A 259 11.48 -16.88 18.80
N THR A 260 11.66 -16.89 17.47
CA THR A 260 12.79 -17.58 16.82
C THR A 260 13.68 -16.69 15.95
N ARG A 261 13.16 -15.58 15.39
CA ARG A 261 13.82 -14.80 14.32
C ARG A 261 13.76 -13.28 14.49
N MET A 262 13.40 -12.78 15.68
CA MET A 262 13.28 -11.35 15.95
C MET A 262 14.35 -10.86 16.91
N HIS A 263 14.98 -9.72 16.60
CA HIS A 263 15.93 -9.04 17.49
C HIS A 263 15.25 -7.97 18.35
N LYS A 264 14.46 -7.09 17.73
CA LYS A 264 13.84 -5.94 18.41
C LYS A 264 12.71 -5.34 17.59
N ASN A 265 11.86 -4.54 18.23
CA ASN A 265 10.87 -3.71 17.57
C ASN A 265 11.52 -2.49 16.91
N LYS A 266 10.85 -1.98 15.87
CA LYS A 266 11.19 -0.75 15.16
C LYS A 266 9.94 0.11 14.98
N ALA A 267 10.05 1.43 15.12
CA ALA A 267 8.94 2.37 14.99
C ALA A 267 9.21 3.41 13.90
N CYS A 268 8.14 3.90 13.26
CA CYS A 268 8.19 5.11 12.44
C CYS A 268 8.27 6.36 13.32
N ALA A 269 8.51 7.52 12.71
CA ALA A 269 8.53 8.81 13.40
C ALA A 269 7.20 9.04 14.16
N PHE A 270 7.31 9.49 15.40
CA PHE A 270 6.18 9.81 16.31
C PHE A 270 5.19 8.66 16.57
N CYS A 271 5.58 7.42 16.28
CA CYS A 271 4.72 6.25 16.42
C CYS A 271 4.87 5.62 17.81
N SER A 272 3.74 5.50 18.54
CA SER A 272 3.66 4.80 19.83
C SER A 272 3.30 3.32 19.68
N ILE A 273 2.94 2.85 18.48
CA ILE A 273 2.54 1.45 18.22
C ILE A 273 3.77 0.55 18.05
N GLY A 274 4.75 0.96 17.23
CA GLY A 274 5.99 0.22 17.04
C GLY A 274 5.81 -1.17 16.43
N CYS A 275 5.00 -1.28 15.36
CA CYS A 275 4.68 -2.56 14.72
C CYS A 275 5.80 -3.15 13.86
N GLY A 276 6.82 -2.36 13.48
CA GLY A 276 7.98 -2.85 12.74
C GLY A 276 8.93 -3.65 13.65
N ARG A 277 9.80 -4.45 13.05
CA ARG A 277 10.77 -5.28 13.77
C ARG A 277 12.03 -5.51 12.95
N VAL A 278 13.13 -5.74 13.62
CA VAL A 278 14.35 -6.26 13.01
C VAL A 278 14.34 -7.77 13.16
N ALA A 279 14.43 -8.47 12.03
CA ALA A 279 14.42 -9.93 11.98
C ALA A 279 15.65 -10.44 11.24
N TRP A 280 15.91 -11.72 11.41
CA TRP A 280 17.02 -12.41 10.78
C TRP A 280 16.60 -13.79 10.24
N SER A 281 17.43 -14.39 9.42
CA SER A 281 17.29 -15.75 8.91
C SER A 281 18.63 -16.45 8.93
N GLU A 282 18.64 -17.79 8.90
CA GLU A 282 19.85 -18.60 9.04
C GLU A 282 20.05 -19.61 7.90
N GLY A 283 21.17 -20.35 8.00
CA GLY A 283 21.52 -21.37 7.02
C GLY A 283 21.78 -20.81 5.63
N LYS A 284 21.29 -21.49 4.60
CA LYS A 284 21.44 -21.05 3.20
C LYS A 284 20.65 -19.77 2.88
N TYR A 285 19.70 -19.40 3.73
CA TYR A 285 18.88 -18.20 3.58
C TYR A 285 19.31 -17.06 4.52
N ALA A 286 20.49 -17.14 5.11
CA ALA A 286 20.97 -16.15 6.07
C ALA A 286 20.85 -14.71 5.58
N GLY A 287 20.51 -13.82 6.51
CA GLY A 287 20.35 -12.39 6.30
C GLY A 287 19.71 -11.70 7.49
N GLU A 288 19.69 -10.37 7.47
CA GLU A 288 19.08 -9.53 8.50
C GLU A 288 18.44 -8.31 7.84
N GLY A 289 17.32 -7.84 8.37
CA GLY A 289 16.63 -6.65 7.89
C GLY A 289 15.38 -6.37 8.71
N GLU A 290 14.55 -5.44 8.25
CA GLU A 290 13.20 -5.31 8.82
C GLU A 290 12.42 -6.58 8.48
N GLY A 291 11.78 -7.17 9.49
CA GLY A 291 11.03 -8.40 9.35
C GLY A 291 9.78 -8.21 8.49
N PRO A 292 9.27 -9.29 7.91
CA PRO A 292 8.14 -9.22 7.00
C PRO A 292 6.87 -8.73 7.70
N GLU A 293 6.08 -7.96 6.99
CA GLU A 293 4.69 -7.67 7.36
C GLU A 293 3.78 -8.89 7.04
N TYR A 294 2.59 -8.94 7.61
CA TYR A 294 1.61 -10.01 7.40
C TYR A 294 1.39 -10.33 5.91
N GLU A 295 1.22 -9.30 5.11
CA GLU A 295 1.02 -9.44 3.67
C GLU A 295 2.21 -10.14 2.97
N THR A 296 3.41 -9.85 3.42
CA THR A 296 4.64 -10.47 2.90
C THR A 296 4.77 -11.93 3.36
N VAL A 297 4.49 -12.19 4.65
CA VAL A 297 4.47 -13.57 5.18
C VAL A 297 3.47 -14.41 4.43
N TRP A 298 2.26 -13.87 4.22
CA TRP A 298 1.23 -14.57 3.48
C TRP A 298 1.63 -14.84 2.03
N SER A 299 2.12 -13.82 1.30
CA SER A 299 2.35 -13.93 -0.14
C SER A 299 3.47 -14.93 -0.50
N PHE A 300 4.55 -14.98 0.30
CA PHE A 300 5.65 -15.93 0.11
C PHE A 300 5.49 -17.24 0.91
N GLY A 301 4.66 -17.23 1.93
CA GLY A 301 4.32 -18.38 2.75
C GLY A 301 3.07 -19.11 2.24
N PRO A 302 1.91 -18.95 2.88
CA PRO A 302 0.68 -19.66 2.54
C PRO A 302 0.28 -19.60 1.07
N ASP A 303 0.39 -18.45 0.41
CA ASP A 303 0.00 -18.30 -1.00
C ASP A 303 0.89 -19.09 -1.95
N CYS A 304 2.18 -19.24 -1.63
CA CYS A 304 3.14 -20.09 -2.33
C CYS A 304 3.28 -21.51 -1.76
N GLY A 305 2.54 -21.87 -0.70
CA GLY A 305 2.58 -23.18 -0.06
C GLY A 305 3.89 -23.45 0.71
N ILE A 306 4.54 -22.41 1.26
CA ILE A 306 5.83 -22.48 1.97
C ILE A 306 5.60 -22.24 3.46
N ASP A 307 6.13 -23.11 4.32
CA ASP A 307 6.05 -23.02 5.78
C ASP A 307 7.42 -22.80 6.47
N ASN A 308 8.39 -22.31 5.71
CA ASN A 308 9.74 -22.03 6.19
C ASN A 308 9.94 -20.51 6.38
N ILE A 309 10.01 -20.07 7.63
CA ILE A 309 10.15 -18.65 7.98
C ILE A 309 11.46 -18.04 7.47
N ASP A 310 12.55 -18.83 7.33
CA ASP A 310 13.82 -18.33 6.81
C ASP A 310 13.74 -18.01 5.30
N VAL A 311 12.95 -18.77 4.54
CA VAL A 311 12.65 -18.47 3.13
C VAL A 311 11.84 -17.20 3.00
N VAL A 312 10.79 -17.05 3.80
CA VAL A 312 9.91 -15.87 3.80
C VAL A 312 10.71 -14.61 4.16
N ASN A 313 11.55 -14.66 5.20
CA ASN A 313 12.43 -13.58 5.58
C ASN A 313 13.41 -13.22 4.46
N LYS A 314 14.03 -14.22 3.83
CA LYS A 314 14.98 -14.01 2.73
C LYS A 314 14.33 -13.35 1.52
N ALA A 315 13.16 -13.81 1.11
CA ALA A 315 12.39 -13.20 0.02
C ALA A 315 12.03 -11.74 0.35
N ASN A 316 11.63 -11.46 1.58
CA ASN A 316 11.37 -10.10 2.07
C ASN A 316 12.62 -9.21 2.00
N PHE A 317 13.77 -9.69 2.44
CA PHE A 317 15.02 -8.92 2.39
C PHE A 317 15.42 -8.60 0.94
N ILE A 318 15.34 -9.58 0.03
CA ILE A 318 15.61 -9.37 -1.40
C ILE A 318 14.64 -8.31 -1.99
N CYS A 319 13.35 -8.38 -1.67
CA CYS A 319 12.37 -7.39 -2.13
C CYS A 319 12.67 -5.99 -1.62
N ASN A 320 13.06 -5.83 -0.36
CA ASN A 320 13.44 -4.53 0.22
C ASN A 320 14.72 -3.99 -0.42
N GLU A 321 15.72 -4.83 -0.63
CA GLU A 321 17.01 -4.44 -1.22
C GLU A 321 16.88 -4.07 -2.71
N LEU A 322 16.04 -4.79 -3.45
CA LEU A 322 15.91 -4.62 -4.90
C LEU A 322 14.73 -3.74 -5.32
N GLY A 323 13.81 -3.40 -4.40
CA GLY A 323 12.71 -2.48 -4.65
C GLY A 323 11.47 -3.12 -5.27
N LEU A 324 10.95 -4.25 -4.73
CA LEU A 324 9.78 -4.98 -5.21
C LEU A 324 8.60 -4.91 -4.22
N ASP A 325 7.37 -4.80 -4.74
CA ASP A 325 6.13 -5.06 -3.97
C ASP A 325 6.03 -6.54 -3.62
N THR A 326 6.07 -6.86 -2.33
CA THR A 326 6.06 -8.23 -1.84
C THR A 326 4.72 -8.95 -2.11
N ILE A 327 3.59 -8.22 -2.07
CA ILE A 327 2.27 -8.80 -2.37
C ILE A 327 2.22 -9.24 -3.83
N THR A 328 2.49 -8.31 -4.76
CA THR A 328 2.44 -8.62 -6.19
C THR A 328 3.48 -9.67 -6.56
N MET A 329 4.70 -9.61 -5.99
CA MET A 329 5.74 -10.61 -6.28
C MET A 329 5.31 -12.01 -5.85
N GLY A 330 4.86 -12.18 -4.60
CA GLY A 330 4.44 -13.49 -4.07
C GLY A 330 3.21 -14.03 -4.77
N SER A 331 2.17 -13.21 -5.00
CA SER A 331 0.95 -13.65 -5.70
C SER A 331 1.20 -13.94 -7.19
N THR A 332 2.12 -13.21 -7.84
CA THR A 332 2.55 -13.55 -9.21
C THR A 332 3.29 -14.89 -9.23
N MET A 333 4.11 -15.15 -8.21
CA MET A 333 4.79 -16.44 -8.05
C MET A 333 3.77 -17.57 -7.82
N ALA A 334 2.76 -17.36 -6.98
CA ALA A 334 1.69 -18.34 -6.73
C ALA A 334 0.90 -18.66 -8.02
N ALA A 335 0.59 -17.64 -8.82
CA ALA A 335 -0.01 -17.84 -10.14
C ALA A 335 0.91 -18.63 -11.10
N ALA A 336 2.21 -18.36 -11.10
CA ALA A 336 3.19 -19.11 -11.88
C ALA A 336 3.31 -20.57 -11.40
N MET A 337 3.24 -20.81 -10.08
CA MET A 337 3.22 -22.17 -9.52
C MET A 337 1.98 -22.95 -9.99
N GLU A 338 0.83 -22.31 -10.04
CA GLU A 338 -0.40 -22.94 -10.56
C GLU A 338 -0.30 -23.22 -12.08
N LEU A 339 0.23 -22.27 -12.87
CA LEU A 339 0.54 -22.51 -14.29
C LEU A 339 1.49 -23.68 -14.50
N TYR A 340 2.48 -23.84 -13.64
CA TYR A 340 3.43 -24.95 -13.72
C TYR A 340 2.77 -26.28 -13.37
N GLU A 341 1.98 -26.35 -12.30
CA GLU A 341 1.28 -27.58 -11.90
C GLU A 341 0.24 -28.05 -12.92
N THR A 342 -0.37 -27.12 -13.65
CA THR A 342 -1.32 -27.44 -14.73
C THR A 342 -0.63 -27.80 -16.05
N GLY A 343 0.69 -27.63 -16.14
CA GLY A 343 1.47 -27.90 -17.35
C GLY A 343 1.40 -26.81 -18.41
N ALA A 344 0.84 -25.63 -18.08
CA ALA A 344 0.82 -24.49 -19.00
C ALA A 344 2.21 -23.89 -19.22
N ILE A 345 3.10 -24.02 -18.23
CA ILE A 345 4.53 -23.71 -18.33
C ILE A 345 5.34 -24.88 -17.82
N GLY A 346 6.59 -25.03 -18.28
CA GLY A 346 7.46 -26.14 -17.93
C GLY A 346 8.82 -25.71 -17.39
N LYS A 347 9.60 -26.70 -16.93
CA LYS A 347 10.94 -26.47 -16.37
C LYS A 347 11.90 -25.81 -17.37
N ASP A 348 11.80 -26.14 -18.65
CA ASP A 348 12.69 -25.60 -19.68
C ASP A 348 12.46 -24.09 -19.86
N GLU A 349 11.23 -23.63 -19.68
CA GLU A 349 10.87 -22.23 -19.78
C GLU A 349 11.18 -21.44 -18.49
N VAL A 350 10.86 -22.04 -17.34
CA VAL A 350 11.05 -21.41 -16.02
C VAL A 350 12.53 -21.48 -15.57
N GLY A 351 13.27 -22.47 -16.02
CA GLY A 351 14.65 -22.76 -15.57
C GLY A 351 14.70 -23.54 -14.26
N HIS A 352 13.57 -23.72 -13.59
CA HIS A 352 13.43 -24.39 -12.29
C HIS A 352 12.18 -25.27 -12.27
N GLU A 353 12.16 -26.24 -11.37
CA GLU A 353 10.91 -26.89 -10.97
C GLU A 353 10.14 -25.93 -10.06
N LEU A 354 8.91 -25.54 -10.44
CA LEU A 354 8.15 -24.49 -9.80
C LEU A 354 6.76 -24.98 -9.36
N LYS A 355 6.72 -25.84 -8.34
CA LYS A 355 5.49 -26.29 -7.67
C LYS A 355 5.24 -25.47 -6.41
N PHE A 356 4.03 -25.49 -5.89
CA PHE A 356 3.78 -24.96 -4.55
C PHE A 356 4.74 -25.61 -3.54
N GLY A 357 5.42 -24.78 -2.73
CA GLY A 357 6.46 -25.21 -1.80
C GLY A 357 7.89 -25.21 -2.36
N SER A 358 8.13 -24.77 -3.61
CA SER A 358 9.47 -24.73 -4.22
C SER A 358 10.30 -23.55 -3.70
N GLU A 359 10.95 -23.71 -2.55
CA GLU A 359 11.71 -22.67 -1.84
C GLU A 359 12.85 -22.06 -2.66
N GLU A 360 13.72 -22.92 -3.23
CA GLU A 360 14.92 -22.46 -3.97
C GLU A 360 14.55 -21.73 -5.26
N ALA A 361 13.54 -22.23 -5.98
CA ALA A 361 13.02 -21.60 -7.17
C ALA A 361 12.41 -20.23 -6.84
N LEU A 362 11.65 -20.11 -5.74
CA LEU A 362 11.08 -18.85 -5.29
C LEU A 362 12.17 -17.81 -5.07
N ILE A 363 13.21 -18.11 -4.29
CA ILE A 363 14.28 -17.15 -3.99
C ILE A 363 15.03 -16.73 -5.27
N ALA A 364 15.37 -17.68 -6.13
CA ALA A 364 16.06 -17.39 -7.39
C ALA A 364 15.23 -16.52 -8.34
N LEU A 365 13.93 -16.78 -8.42
CA LEU A 365 13.03 -16.04 -9.32
C LEU A 365 12.64 -14.65 -8.78
N VAL A 366 12.55 -14.45 -7.47
CA VAL A 366 12.38 -13.11 -6.87
C VAL A 366 13.53 -12.20 -7.27
N GLU A 367 14.77 -12.68 -7.14
CA GLU A 367 15.96 -11.93 -7.56
C GLU A 367 15.97 -11.69 -9.08
N ALA A 368 15.73 -12.74 -9.86
CA ALA A 368 15.69 -12.67 -11.32
C ALA A 368 14.65 -11.67 -11.84
N THR A 369 13.53 -11.52 -11.13
CA THR A 369 12.44 -10.57 -11.47
C THR A 369 12.92 -9.13 -11.39
N ALA A 370 13.65 -8.73 -10.35
CA ALA A 370 14.17 -7.38 -10.20
C ALA A 370 15.10 -6.97 -11.35
N TYR A 371 15.82 -7.95 -11.91
CA TYR A 371 16.74 -7.74 -13.05
C TYR A 371 16.14 -8.10 -14.40
N ARG A 372 14.87 -8.52 -14.47
CA ARG A 372 14.20 -9.01 -15.69
C ARG A 372 15.00 -10.09 -16.43
N LYS A 373 15.62 -11.01 -15.69
CA LYS A 373 16.44 -12.11 -16.24
C LYS A 373 15.63 -13.39 -16.41
N GLY A 374 15.75 -14.04 -17.59
CA GLY A 374 15.06 -15.30 -17.88
C GLY A 374 13.55 -15.18 -17.61
N PHE A 375 12.96 -16.17 -16.93
CA PHE A 375 11.55 -16.16 -16.56
C PHE A 375 11.17 -15.00 -15.61
N GLY A 376 12.13 -14.43 -14.89
CA GLY A 376 11.93 -13.21 -14.10
C GLY A 376 11.42 -12.03 -14.94
N ASN A 377 11.70 -11.98 -16.25
CA ASN A 377 11.12 -10.96 -17.13
C ASN A 377 9.59 -11.11 -17.27
N GLU A 378 9.10 -12.34 -17.31
CA GLU A 378 7.66 -12.61 -17.38
C GLU A 378 6.97 -12.27 -16.05
N LEU A 379 7.59 -12.66 -14.93
CA LEU A 379 7.09 -12.33 -13.60
C LEU A 379 7.04 -10.82 -13.35
N ALA A 380 7.96 -10.06 -13.94
CA ALA A 380 8.03 -8.59 -13.79
C ALA A 380 6.79 -7.84 -14.33
N GLU A 381 5.94 -8.50 -15.09
CA GLU A 381 4.70 -7.97 -15.65
C GLU A 381 3.48 -8.10 -14.70
N GLY A 382 3.59 -8.86 -13.61
CA GLY A 382 2.49 -9.18 -12.70
C GLY A 382 1.60 -10.32 -13.15
N SER A 383 0.79 -10.86 -12.23
CA SER A 383 0.03 -12.10 -12.45
C SER A 383 -1.01 -12.00 -13.57
N PHE A 384 -1.62 -10.81 -13.77
CA PHE A 384 -2.63 -10.63 -14.80
C PHE A 384 -2.05 -10.80 -16.22
N ARG A 385 -0.92 -10.15 -16.50
CA ARG A 385 -0.27 -10.28 -17.82
C ARG A 385 0.35 -11.66 -18.00
N LEU A 386 0.93 -12.22 -16.92
CA LEU A 386 1.46 -13.57 -16.91
C LEU A 386 0.37 -14.59 -17.27
N GLY A 387 -0.75 -14.62 -16.55
CA GLY A 387 -1.86 -15.54 -16.82
C GLY A 387 -2.44 -15.35 -18.23
N THR A 388 -2.62 -14.11 -18.65
CA THR A 388 -3.11 -13.81 -20.02
C THR A 388 -2.18 -14.35 -21.09
N LYS A 389 -0.85 -14.18 -20.94
CA LYS A 389 0.15 -14.65 -21.88
C LYS A 389 0.11 -16.17 -22.07
N TYR A 390 -0.08 -16.92 -21.00
CA TYR A 390 -0.11 -18.38 -21.01
C TYR A 390 -1.52 -18.98 -21.16
N GLY A 391 -2.53 -18.15 -21.48
CA GLY A 391 -3.89 -18.61 -21.78
C GLY A 391 -4.74 -18.97 -20.56
N HIS A 392 -4.30 -18.59 -19.36
CA HIS A 392 -4.96 -18.86 -18.08
C HIS A 392 -5.15 -17.56 -17.25
N PRO A 393 -5.90 -16.57 -17.77
CA PRO A 393 -6.15 -15.32 -17.02
C PRO A 393 -6.90 -15.56 -15.70
N GLU A 394 -7.63 -16.68 -15.58
CA GLU A 394 -8.35 -17.11 -14.37
C GLU A 394 -7.43 -17.47 -13.21
N PHE A 395 -6.13 -17.64 -13.41
CA PHE A 395 -5.17 -17.86 -12.32
C PHE A 395 -4.66 -16.56 -11.71
N SER A 396 -4.99 -15.42 -12.30
CA SER A 396 -4.66 -14.11 -11.73
C SER A 396 -5.67 -13.71 -10.66
N MET A 397 -5.27 -13.75 -9.40
CA MET A 397 -6.11 -13.36 -8.26
C MET A 397 -6.04 -11.85 -8.05
N THR A 398 -6.64 -11.08 -8.99
CA THR A 398 -6.57 -9.63 -9.04
C THR A 398 -7.95 -8.96 -9.04
N ALA A 399 -8.03 -7.75 -8.48
CA ALA A 399 -9.11 -6.80 -8.76
C ALA A 399 -8.51 -5.60 -9.50
N LYS A 400 -9.12 -5.20 -10.61
CA LYS A 400 -8.56 -4.17 -11.52
C LYS A 400 -7.07 -4.41 -11.83
N LYS A 401 -6.71 -5.67 -12.10
CA LYS A 401 -5.35 -6.10 -12.48
C LYS A 401 -4.25 -5.82 -11.44
N GLN A 402 -4.61 -5.59 -10.18
CA GLN A 402 -3.68 -5.56 -9.05
C GLN A 402 -4.03 -6.69 -8.09
N GLU A 403 -3.04 -7.44 -7.66
CA GLU A 403 -3.16 -8.64 -6.83
C GLU A 403 -3.91 -8.35 -5.53
N MET A 404 -4.84 -9.23 -5.18
CA MET A 404 -5.60 -9.15 -3.93
C MET A 404 -4.70 -9.50 -2.74
N PRO A 405 -4.80 -8.75 -1.63
CA PRO A 405 -4.10 -9.05 -0.38
C PRO A 405 -4.65 -10.28 0.36
N ALA A 406 -4.06 -10.53 1.51
CA ALA A 406 -4.11 -11.73 2.35
C ALA A 406 -5.44 -12.01 3.07
N TYR A 407 -6.57 -11.72 2.46
CA TYR A 407 -7.90 -11.93 3.06
C TYR A 407 -8.84 -12.53 2.01
N ASP A 408 -9.37 -13.73 2.29
CA ASP A 408 -10.22 -14.42 1.31
C ASP A 408 -11.62 -13.76 1.24
N PRO A 409 -12.00 -13.22 0.06
CA PRO A 409 -13.30 -12.56 -0.12
C PRO A 409 -14.51 -13.49 0.05
N ARG A 410 -14.29 -14.80 0.00
CA ARG A 410 -15.34 -15.81 0.23
C ARG A 410 -15.62 -15.99 1.72
N GLY A 411 -14.58 -15.79 2.55
CA GLY A 411 -14.67 -15.86 4.01
C GLY A 411 -15.05 -14.54 4.68
N ILE A 412 -14.79 -13.38 4.01
CA ILE A 412 -14.99 -12.04 4.56
C ILE A 412 -15.64 -11.15 3.50
N GLN A 413 -16.96 -10.95 3.61
CA GLN A 413 -17.74 -10.31 2.55
C GLN A 413 -17.43 -8.83 2.36
N GLY A 414 -17.22 -8.08 3.44
CA GLY A 414 -16.91 -6.64 3.35
C GLY A 414 -15.57 -6.36 2.68
N ILE A 415 -14.54 -7.18 2.96
CA ILE A 415 -13.25 -7.02 2.27
C ILE A 415 -13.36 -7.33 0.78
N GLY A 416 -14.22 -8.29 0.40
CA GLY A 416 -14.51 -8.59 -1.00
C GLY A 416 -15.08 -7.38 -1.72
N LEU A 417 -16.07 -6.71 -1.13
CA LEU A 417 -16.66 -5.49 -1.68
C LEU A 417 -15.62 -4.37 -1.76
N ASN A 418 -14.77 -4.23 -0.74
CA ASN A 418 -13.68 -3.26 -0.76
C ASN A 418 -12.68 -3.53 -1.90
N TYR A 419 -12.28 -4.79 -2.15
CA TYR A 419 -11.38 -5.12 -3.27
C TYR A 419 -11.99 -4.76 -4.62
N ALA A 420 -13.25 -5.14 -4.84
CA ALA A 420 -13.96 -4.87 -6.08
C ALA A 420 -14.11 -3.36 -6.36
N THR A 421 -14.34 -2.55 -5.32
CA THR A 421 -14.63 -1.11 -5.45
C THR A 421 -13.43 -0.20 -5.21
N SER A 422 -12.31 -0.71 -4.72
CA SER A 422 -11.09 0.07 -4.49
C SER A 422 -10.58 0.73 -5.78
N ASN A 423 -10.30 2.03 -5.71
CA ASN A 423 -9.89 2.82 -6.87
C ASN A 423 -8.50 2.44 -7.40
N ARG A 424 -7.61 1.85 -6.59
CA ARG A 424 -6.29 1.40 -7.08
C ARG A 424 -6.21 -0.09 -7.39
N GLY A 425 -7.33 -0.82 -7.32
CA GLY A 425 -7.38 -2.27 -7.52
C GLY A 425 -7.33 -3.05 -6.22
N GLY A 426 -6.92 -4.33 -6.25
CA GLY A 426 -6.87 -5.20 -5.08
C GLY A 426 -6.06 -4.56 -3.94
N CYS A 427 -6.73 -4.10 -2.89
CA CYS A 427 -6.09 -3.35 -1.81
C CYS A 427 -6.88 -3.42 -0.51
N HIS A 428 -6.27 -3.93 0.56
CA HIS A 428 -6.90 -4.02 1.87
C HIS A 428 -6.95 -2.68 2.61
N VAL A 429 -5.93 -1.83 2.43
CA VAL A 429 -5.80 -0.56 3.17
C VAL A 429 -6.61 0.59 2.60
N ARG A 430 -7.45 0.38 1.58
CA ARG A 430 -8.36 1.42 1.08
C ARG A 430 -9.71 1.44 1.80
N GLY A 431 -10.07 0.33 2.48
CA GLY A 431 -11.26 0.20 3.32
C GLY A 431 -11.11 -1.03 4.18
N TYR A 432 -10.44 -0.91 5.32
CA TYR A 432 -9.96 -2.04 6.13
C TYR A 432 -11.08 -2.64 6.99
N THR A 433 -12.06 -3.29 6.37
CA THR A 433 -13.19 -3.93 7.06
C THR A 433 -12.80 -5.13 7.91
N ILE A 434 -11.55 -5.58 7.84
CA ILE A 434 -10.99 -6.58 8.77
C ILE A 434 -11.10 -6.09 10.22
N SER A 435 -11.07 -4.78 10.44
CA SER A 435 -11.25 -4.18 11.75
C SER A 435 -12.57 -4.61 12.40
N PRO A 436 -13.77 -4.35 11.83
CA PRO A 436 -15.03 -4.81 12.41
C PRO A 436 -15.32 -6.31 12.17
N GLU A 437 -14.94 -6.86 11.01
CA GLU A 437 -15.31 -8.25 10.66
C GLU A 437 -14.48 -9.29 11.41
N ILE A 438 -13.20 -9.02 11.70
CA ILE A 438 -12.27 -9.95 12.36
C ILE A 438 -11.91 -9.47 13.77
N LEU A 439 -11.43 -8.23 13.90
CA LEU A 439 -10.92 -7.71 15.17
C LEU A 439 -12.02 -7.15 16.09
N GLY A 440 -13.24 -6.93 15.57
CA GLY A 440 -14.38 -6.41 16.33
C GLY A 440 -14.28 -4.94 16.70
N LEU A 441 -13.61 -4.12 15.88
CA LEU A 441 -13.37 -2.70 16.13
C LEU A 441 -13.96 -1.81 15.01
N PRO A 442 -14.72 -0.76 15.35
CA PRO A 442 -15.16 -0.35 16.71
C PRO A 442 -16.22 -1.29 17.29
N GLU A 443 -16.87 -2.12 16.49
CA GLU A 443 -17.84 -3.14 16.89
C GLU A 443 -17.70 -4.38 16.00
N LYS A 444 -18.19 -5.52 16.50
CA LYS A 444 -18.10 -6.79 15.78
C LYS A 444 -19.20 -6.93 14.74
N LEU A 445 -18.81 -7.16 13.49
CA LEU A 445 -19.70 -7.53 12.40
C LEU A 445 -19.59 -9.02 12.07
N ASP A 446 -20.68 -9.62 11.60
CA ASP A 446 -20.65 -10.96 11.04
C ASP A 446 -19.92 -10.95 9.70
N GLN A 447 -18.91 -11.81 9.52
CA GLN A 447 -18.13 -11.93 8.29
C GLN A 447 -18.98 -12.25 7.04
N GLN A 448 -20.10 -12.95 7.21
CA GLN A 448 -20.96 -13.44 6.12
C GLN A 448 -22.20 -12.59 5.88
N SER A 449 -22.57 -11.68 6.78
CA SER A 449 -23.63 -10.72 6.53
C SER A 449 -23.25 -9.79 5.36
N ILE A 450 -24.26 -9.38 4.58
CA ILE A 450 -24.06 -8.47 3.43
C ILE A 450 -24.86 -7.17 3.56
N VAL A 451 -25.78 -7.11 4.52
CA VAL A 451 -26.75 -6.00 4.61
C VAL A 451 -26.07 -4.70 5.01
N GLU A 452 -25.23 -4.74 6.02
CA GLU A 452 -24.53 -3.56 6.55
C GLU A 452 -23.24 -3.23 5.82
N LYS A 453 -22.64 -4.18 5.06
CA LYS A 453 -21.32 -4.02 4.44
C LYS A 453 -21.21 -2.84 3.50
N PRO A 454 -22.19 -2.51 2.63
CA PRO A 454 -22.08 -1.35 1.74
C PRO A 454 -21.78 -0.06 2.47
N ALA A 455 -22.49 0.22 3.55
CA ALA A 455 -22.29 1.43 4.37
C ALA A 455 -20.95 1.42 5.11
N TRP A 456 -20.57 0.26 5.70
CA TRP A 456 -19.30 0.10 6.41
C TRP A 456 -18.09 0.23 5.48
N VAL A 457 -18.13 -0.40 4.31
CA VAL A 457 -17.05 -0.30 3.30
C VAL A 457 -16.88 1.16 2.86
N LYS A 458 -17.99 1.85 2.54
CA LYS A 458 -17.94 3.30 2.23
C LYS A 458 -17.29 4.09 3.36
N GLY A 459 -17.76 3.90 4.58
CA GLY A 459 -17.26 4.64 5.76
C GLY A 459 -15.76 4.41 5.99
N PHE A 460 -15.28 3.17 5.89
CA PHE A 460 -13.85 2.86 6.03
C PHE A 460 -13.01 3.40 4.88
N GLN A 461 -13.52 3.40 3.65
CA GLN A 461 -12.83 3.99 2.50
C GLN A 461 -12.67 5.50 2.66
N ASP A 462 -13.70 6.19 3.13
CA ASP A 462 -13.66 7.64 3.37
C ASP A 462 -12.73 7.98 4.54
N LEU A 463 -12.84 7.24 5.66
CA LEU A 463 -11.95 7.42 6.81
C LEU A 463 -10.48 7.18 6.44
N THR A 464 -10.21 6.12 5.69
CA THR A 464 -8.84 5.82 5.25
C THR A 464 -8.29 6.91 4.32
N ALA A 465 -9.10 7.41 3.39
CA ALA A 465 -8.68 8.50 2.52
C ALA A 465 -8.33 9.77 3.30
N ALA A 466 -9.10 10.09 4.35
CA ALA A 466 -8.82 11.22 5.23
C ALA A 466 -7.55 11.02 6.07
N VAL A 467 -7.37 9.83 6.67
CA VAL A 467 -6.19 9.48 7.49
C VAL A 467 -4.90 9.50 6.67
N ASP A 468 -4.91 8.87 5.50
CA ASP A 468 -3.78 8.93 4.55
C ASP A 468 -3.45 10.40 4.22
N SER A 469 -4.48 11.22 3.98
CA SER A 469 -4.31 12.62 3.59
C SER A 469 -3.85 13.52 4.75
N ALA A 470 -4.23 13.20 5.98
CA ALA A 470 -3.72 13.89 7.16
C ALA A 470 -2.23 13.60 7.44
N GLY A 471 -1.68 12.52 6.89
CA GLY A 471 -0.29 12.08 7.14
C GLY A 471 -0.15 11.21 8.38
N MET A 472 -1.24 10.55 8.80
CA MET A 472 -1.29 9.61 9.92
C MET A 472 -1.21 8.16 9.44
N CYS A 473 -0.82 7.26 10.34
CA CYS A 473 -0.83 5.83 10.08
C CYS A 473 -2.25 5.25 10.18
N LEU A 474 -2.64 4.41 9.23
CA LEU A 474 -3.93 3.70 9.24
C LEU A 474 -4.19 2.95 10.57
N PHE A 475 -3.16 2.38 11.20
CA PHE A 475 -3.33 1.62 12.45
C PHE A 475 -3.84 2.45 13.63
N THR A 476 -3.77 3.78 13.55
CA THR A 476 -4.39 4.63 14.56
C THR A 476 -5.91 4.50 14.56
N THR A 477 -6.52 4.14 13.43
CA THR A 477 -7.98 3.98 13.29
C THR A 477 -8.56 2.78 14.07
N PHE A 478 -7.71 1.89 14.59
CA PHE A 478 -8.19 0.88 15.56
C PHE A 478 -8.68 1.47 16.87
N ALA A 479 -8.28 2.71 17.19
CA ALA A 479 -8.66 3.40 18.41
C ALA A 479 -9.21 4.82 18.17
N LEU A 480 -8.90 5.45 17.02
CA LEU A 480 -9.24 6.83 16.73
C LEU A 480 -10.25 6.91 15.59
N GLY A 481 -11.38 7.56 15.85
CA GLY A 481 -12.35 7.96 14.82
C GLY A 481 -12.09 9.35 14.26
N ALA A 482 -12.89 9.76 13.29
CA ALA A 482 -12.80 11.07 12.64
C ALA A 482 -12.79 12.28 13.62
N PRO A 483 -13.54 12.29 14.73
CA PRO A 483 -13.47 13.39 15.70
C PRO A 483 -12.08 13.57 16.33
N ALA A 484 -11.42 12.50 16.76
CA ALA A 484 -10.10 12.60 17.36
C ALA A 484 -9.03 13.06 16.35
N ILE A 485 -9.18 12.67 15.09
CA ILE A 485 -8.32 13.13 13.99
C ILE A 485 -8.55 14.63 13.73
N ALA A 486 -9.80 15.07 13.72
CA ALA A 486 -10.17 16.47 13.56
C ALA A 486 -9.58 17.36 14.66
N ASP A 487 -9.58 16.90 15.91
CA ASP A 487 -8.99 17.63 17.04
C ASP A 487 -7.47 17.82 16.85
N GLU A 488 -6.74 16.77 16.41
CA GLU A 488 -5.32 16.90 16.10
C GLU A 488 -5.05 17.84 14.93
N ILE A 489 -5.87 17.80 13.85
CA ILE A 489 -5.75 18.70 12.70
C ILE A 489 -6.05 20.14 13.13
N THR A 490 -7.09 20.37 13.92
CA THR A 490 -7.46 21.68 14.46
C THR A 490 -6.30 22.30 15.24
N GLY A 491 -5.74 21.55 16.16
CA GLY A 491 -4.61 22.02 16.95
C GLY A 491 -3.35 22.28 16.11
N ALA A 492 -3.02 21.38 15.20
CA ALA A 492 -1.84 21.51 14.35
C ALA A 492 -1.92 22.69 13.38
N SER A 493 -3.06 22.85 12.70
CA SER A 493 -3.26 23.89 11.69
C SER A 493 -3.67 25.25 12.28
N GLY A 494 -4.31 25.29 13.45
CA GLY A 494 -4.98 26.46 13.99
C GLY A 494 -6.30 26.80 13.28
N ILE A 495 -6.79 25.91 12.42
CA ILE A 495 -8.05 26.03 11.69
C ILE A 495 -9.01 24.97 12.23
N GLU A 496 -10.21 25.35 12.59
CA GLU A 496 -11.18 24.38 13.12
C GLU A 496 -11.63 23.38 12.06
N PHE A 497 -11.63 22.10 12.45
CA PHE A 497 -12.17 20.97 11.73
C PHE A 497 -13.08 20.16 12.66
N THR A 498 -14.17 19.68 12.10
CA THR A 498 -15.05 18.69 12.74
C THR A 498 -14.81 17.29 12.19
N GLY A 499 -15.27 16.27 12.91
CA GLY A 499 -15.22 14.88 12.41
C GLY A 499 -15.94 14.71 11.06
N ASP A 500 -17.07 15.43 10.88
CA ASP A 500 -17.83 15.40 9.62
C ASP A 500 -17.03 16.03 8.46
N GLU A 501 -16.30 17.11 8.69
CA GLU A 501 -15.43 17.72 7.66
C GLU A 501 -14.27 16.81 7.30
N VAL A 502 -13.71 16.05 8.24
CA VAL A 502 -12.68 15.04 7.97
C VAL A 502 -13.26 13.90 7.13
N ALA A 503 -14.44 13.40 7.47
CA ALA A 503 -15.12 12.36 6.69
C ALA A 503 -15.47 12.86 5.27
N LEU A 504 -15.96 14.09 5.15
CA LEU A 504 -16.27 14.74 3.87
C LEU A 504 -15.02 14.91 2.99
N ALA A 505 -13.88 15.26 3.58
CA ALA A 505 -12.61 15.32 2.84
C ALA A 505 -12.23 13.93 2.27
N GLY A 506 -12.38 12.88 3.06
CA GLY A 506 -12.15 11.50 2.61
C GLY A 506 -13.06 11.08 1.47
N GLU A 507 -14.35 11.36 1.59
CA GLU A 507 -15.33 11.06 0.54
C GLU A 507 -15.05 11.85 -0.75
N ARG A 508 -14.68 13.12 -0.65
CA ARG A 508 -14.27 13.95 -1.79
C ARG A 508 -13.08 13.33 -2.54
N ILE A 509 -12.04 12.93 -1.81
CA ILE A 509 -10.85 12.30 -2.38
C ILE A 509 -11.20 10.99 -3.08
N TYR A 510 -12.02 10.16 -2.46
CA TYR A 510 -12.42 8.87 -3.03
C TYR A 510 -13.20 9.03 -4.33
N ASN A 511 -14.11 10.02 -4.41
CA ASN A 511 -14.84 10.34 -5.63
C ASN A 511 -13.94 10.92 -6.72
N LEU A 512 -12.94 11.73 -6.35
CA LEU A 512 -11.98 12.28 -7.31
C LEU A 512 -11.14 11.17 -7.98
N GLU A 513 -10.68 10.19 -7.21
CA GLU A 513 -10.01 8.99 -7.73
C GLU A 513 -10.94 8.15 -8.63
N ARG A 514 -12.23 8.04 -8.29
CA ARG A 514 -13.21 7.35 -9.12
C ARG A 514 -13.38 8.04 -10.46
N LEU A 515 -13.51 9.36 -10.50
CA LEU A 515 -13.60 10.15 -11.73
C LEU A 515 -12.39 9.92 -12.63
N TYR A 516 -11.18 9.90 -12.05
CA TYR A 516 -9.99 9.57 -12.84
C TYR A 516 -10.09 8.19 -13.49
N ASN A 517 -10.44 7.17 -12.73
CA ASN A 517 -10.54 5.81 -13.26
C ASN A 517 -11.59 5.70 -14.39
N LEU A 518 -12.73 6.36 -14.24
CA LEU A 518 -13.75 6.43 -15.29
C LEU A 518 -13.18 7.11 -16.55
N SER A 519 -12.43 8.21 -16.41
CA SER A 519 -11.84 8.94 -17.54
C SER A 519 -10.78 8.15 -18.32
N VAL A 520 -10.19 7.13 -17.70
CA VAL A 520 -9.22 6.22 -18.35
C VAL A 520 -9.82 4.87 -18.75
N GLY A 521 -11.17 4.77 -18.74
CA GLY A 521 -11.90 3.64 -19.31
C GLY A 521 -12.28 2.53 -18.33
N TYR A 522 -12.06 2.68 -17.01
CA TYR A 522 -12.64 1.78 -16.02
C TYR A 522 -14.16 1.97 -15.94
N THR A 523 -14.89 0.90 -15.72
CA THR A 523 -16.35 0.87 -15.69
C THR A 523 -16.87 0.03 -14.53
N LYS A 524 -18.19 -0.08 -14.40
CA LYS A 524 -18.83 -1.03 -13.48
C LYS A 524 -18.34 -2.48 -13.67
N ALA A 525 -18.03 -2.88 -14.90
CA ALA A 525 -17.55 -4.23 -15.18
C ALA A 525 -16.22 -4.57 -14.48
N ASP A 526 -15.43 -3.53 -14.13
CA ASP A 526 -14.18 -3.67 -13.41
C ASP A 526 -14.38 -3.70 -11.88
N ASP A 527 -15.57 -3.38 -11.37
CA ASP A 527 -15.92 -3.47 -9.95
C ASP A 527 -16.32 -4.92 -9.61
N THR A 528 -15.39 -5.85 -9.81
CA THR A 528 -15.58 -7.28 -9.66
C THR A 528 -14.33 -7.96 -9.06
N LEU A 529 -14.45 -9.26 -8.81
CA LEU A 529 -13.38 -10.15 -8.35
C LEU A 529 -13.15 -11.25 -9.38
N PRO A 530 -12.05 -12.02 -9.30
CA PRO A 530 -11.85 -13.21 -10.14
C PRO A 530 -12.99 -14.21 -10.00
N ASP A 531 -13.32 -14.90 -11.08
CA ASP A 531 -14.40 -15.90 -11.13
C ASP A 531 -14.29 -16.98 -10.04
N ARG A 532 -13.07 -17.34 -9.66
CA ARG A 532 -12.81 -18.27 -8.54
C ARG A 532 -13.51 -17.84 -7.26
N MET A 533 -13.64 -16.55 -6.99
CA MET A 533 -14.28 -16.04 -5.77
C MET A 533 -15.80 -16.28 -5.76
N PHE A 534 -16.41 -16.38 -6.93
CA PHE A 534 -17.86 -16.59 -7.08
C PHE A 534 -18.23 -18.05 -7.33
N ASN A 535 -17.38 -18.79 -8.04
CA ASN A 535 -17.72 -20.10 -8.60
C ASN A 535 -17.00 -21.29 -7.93
N ALA A 536 -15.98 -21.04 -7.10
CA ALA A 536 -15.25 -22.05 -6.35
C ALA A 536 -15.46 -21.86 -4.83
N PRO A 537 -16.44 -22.54 -4.22
CA PRO A 537 -16.65 -22.47 -2.77
C PRO A 537 -15.40 -22.89 -1.99
N ILE A 538 -15.20 -22.29 -0.82
CA ILE A 538 -14.14 -22.72 0.12
C ILE A 538 -14.32 -24.23 0.43
N SER A 539 -13.25 -24.99 0.25
CA SER A 539 -13.29 -26.46 0.30
C SER A 539 -13.29 -27.03 1.71
N SER A 540 -12.74 -26.30 2.70
CA SER A 540 -12.52 -26.80 4.06
C SER A 540 -12.55 -25.68 5.11
N GLY A 541 -12.50 -26.05 6.39
CA GLY A 541 -12.45 -25.13 7.52
C GLY A 541 -13.77 -24.44 7.86
N PRO A 542 -13.74 -23.42 8.74
CA PRO A 542 -14.95 -22.75 9.25
C PRO A 542 -15.82 -22.09 8.17
N MET A 543 -15.19 -21.65 7.07
CA MET A 543 -15.89 -20.96 5.97
C MET A 543 -16.21 -21.89 4.79
N LYS A 544 -16.16 -23.22 4.98
CA LYS A 544 -16.48 -24.22 3.96
C LYS A 544 -17.83 -23.95 3.30
N GLY A 545 -17.88 -24.00 1.98
CA GLY A 545 -19.09 -23.83 1.18
C GLY A 545 -19.41 -22.37 0.80
N ASN A 546 -18.72 -21.40 1.40
CA ASN A 546 -18.96 -19.98 1.11
C ASN A 546 -18.29 -19.53 -0.19
N VAL A 547 -18.93 -18.57 -0.83
CA VAL A 547 -18.46 -17.80 -1.99
C VAL A 547 -18.60 -16.31 -1.71
N SER A 548 -17.95 -15.48 -2.52
CA SER A 548 -18.12 -14.03 -2.43
C SER A 548 -19.49 -13.58 -2.95
N ARG A 549 -20.12 -12.68 -2.22
CA ARG A 549 -21.44 -12.12 -2.52
C ARG A 549 -21.37 -10.65 -2.97
N VAL A 550 -20.24 -10.23 -3.54
CA VAL A 550 -20.05 -8.86 -4.05
C VAL A 550 -21.15 -8.42 -5.01
N PRO A 551 -21.63 -9.25 -5.97
CA PRO A 551 -22.68 -8.82 -6.88
C PRO A 551 -23.99 -8.40 -6.19
N GLU A 552 -24.31 -8.99 -5.02
CA GLU A 552 -25.50 -8.64 -4.24
C GLU A 552 -25.31 -7.32 -3.47
N MET A 553 -24.10 -7.00 -3.04
CA MET A 553 -23.77 -5.79 -2.28
C MET A 553 -23.54 -4.56 -3.15
N LEU A 554 -23.06 -4.75 -4.39
CA LEU A 554 -22.58 -3.67 -5.24
C LEU A 554 -23.65 -2.60 -5.56
N PRO A 555 -24.91 -2.92 -5.87
CA PRO A 555 -25.95 -1.91 -6.07
C PRO A 555 -26.18 -1.02 -4.85
N HIS A 556 -26.22 -1.61 -3.66
CA HIS A 556 -26.40 -0.89 -2.40
C HIS A 556 -25.19 -0.03 -2.05
N TYR A 557 -23.99 -0.47 -2.44
CA TYR A 557 -22.78 0.34 -2.29
C TYR A 557 -22.82 1.58 -3.19
N TYR A 558 -23.27 1.45 -4.45
CA TYR A 558 -23.42 2.60 -5.36
C TYR A 558 -24.46 3.59 -4.81
N GLU A 559 -25.59 3.10 -4.32
CA GLU A 559 -26.60 3.94 -3.67
C GLU A 559 -26.00 4.69 -2.47
N ALA A 560 -25.30 4.00 -1.57
CA ALA A 560 -24.64 4.62 -0.41
C ALA A 560 -23.59 5.68 -0.81
N ARG A 561 -22.95 5.53 -1.98
CA ARG A 561 -22.01 6.49 -2.54
C ARG A 561 -22.69 7.70 -3.21
N GLY A 562 -23.97 7.63 -3.53
CA GLY A 562 -24.64 8.58 -4.41
C GLY A 562 -24.14 8.47 -5.87
N TRP A 563 -23.87 7.24 -6.30
CA TRP A 563 -23.51 6.89 -7.67
C TRP A 563 -24.71 6.28 -8.40
N ASP A 564 -24.73 6.37 -9.70
CA ASP A 564 -25.75 5.73 -10.52
C ASP A 564 -25.56 4.20 -10.62
N GLU A 565 -26.46 3.53 -11.34
CA GLU A 565 -26.43 2.08 -11.54
C GLU A 565 -25.19 1.57 -12.28
N ASN A 566 -24.45 2.46 -12.94
CA ASN A 566 -23.20 2.19 -13.66
C ASN A 566 -21.95 2.49 -12.80
N GLY A 567 -22.16 2.90 -11.53
CA GLY A 567 -21.08 3.26 -10.62
C GLY A 567 -20.44 4.61 -10.95
N VAL A 568 -21.18 5.50 -11.60
CA VAL A 568 -20.74 6.87 -11.91
C VAL A 568 -21.31 7.82 -10.85
N PRO A 569 -20.46 8.65 -10.20
CA PRO A 569 -20.95 9.66 -9.27
C PRO A 569 -21.95 10.60 -9.92
N THR A 570 -23.12 10.81 -9.29
CA THR A 570 -24.15 11.70 -9.87
C THR A 570 -23.72 13.17 -9.85
N PRO A 571 -24.23 14.02 -10.75
CA PRO A 571 -23.92 15.44 -10.76
C PRO A 571 -24.22 16.11 -9.40
N GLU A 572 -25.36 15.77 -8.78
CA GLU A 572 -25.78 16.29 -7.47
C GLU A 572 -24.75 15.87 -6.38
N ARG A 573 -24.24 14.64 -6.45
CA ARG A 573 -23.22 14.17 -5.51
C ARG A 573 -21.92 14.94 -5.68
N LEU A 574 -21.45 15.10 -6.90
CA LEU A 574 -20.23 15.85 -7.21
C LEU A 574 -20.33 17.32 -6.81
N GLU A 575 -21.49 17.94 -7.01
CA GLU A 575 -21.73 19.31 -6.55
C GLU A 575 -21.69 19.43 -5.03
N SER A 576 -22.33 18.51 -4.31
CA SER A 576 -22.30 18.47 -2.82
C SER A 576 -20.90 18.29 -2.26
N LEU A 577 -20.00 17.62 -2.99
CA LEU A 577 -18.60 17.41 -2.64
C LEU A 577 -17.68 18.55 -3.09
N GLY A 578 -18.19 19.55 -3.84
CA GLY A 578 -17.38 20.63 -4.41
C GLY A 578 -16.42 20.18 -5.50
N LEU A 579 -16.80 19.14 -6.28
CA LEU A 579 -16.03 18.53 -7.37
C LEU A 579 -16.53 18.94 -8.76
N ARG A 580 -17.29 20.01 -8.88
CA ARG A 580 -17.90 20.47 -10.13
C ARG A 580 -16.88 20.70 -11.26
N GLU A 581 -15.68 21.18 -10.91
CA GLU A 581 -14.60 21.43 -11.87
C GLU A 581 -14.08 20.15 -12.56
N PHE A 582 -14.29 18.98 -11.95
CA PHE A 582 -13.85 17.67 -12.46
C PHE A 582 -14.95 16.87 -13.17
N MET A 583 -16.14 17.44 -13.36
CA MET A 583 -17.27 16.75 -14.05
C MET A 583 -17.05 16.54 -15.55
N THR A 584 -16.10 17.25 -16.14
CA THR A 584 -15.83 17.25 -17.59
C THR A 584 -14.55 16.51 -17.98
N ILE A 585 -13.95 15.79 -17.05
CA ILE A 585 -12.70 15.04 -17.28
C ILE A 585 -12.96 13.68 -17.92
#